data_619fde07cb51291d963923b0c64c713c
#
_entry.id   619fde07cb51291d963923b0c64c713c
#
_cell.length_a   1.000
_cell.length_b   1.000
_cell.length_c   1.000
_cell.angle_alpha   90.00
_cell.angle_beta   90.00
_cell.angle_gamma   90.00
#
_symmetry.space_group_name_H-M   'P 1'
#
loop_
_entity.id
_entity.type
_entity.pdbx_description
1 polymer ?
#
loop_
_entity_poly.entity_id
_entity_poly.type
_entity_poly.pdbx_seq_one_letter_code
_entity_poly.pdbx_strand_id
1 'polypeptide(L)'
;MTARGIRNNNPGNLRHGEDWLGLAPVQDDQNFCTFTEMHFGVRALLKTLRTYVEKRGCDTVSKIITRWAPENENDTASYVLHVATACRRDPDEGLNFEADPLLYLDIAKAIARH
;
A
#
# COMPACT_ATOMS: atom_id res chain seq x y z
N MET A 1 10.22 -1.86 5.45
CA MET A 1 10.30 -1.95 3.97
C MET A 1 11.27 -3.04 3.59
N THR A 2 10.93 -3.89 2.63
CA THR A 2 11.79 -4.99 2.17
C THR A 2 12.99 -4.46 1.38
N ALA A 3 14.07 -5.25 1.29
CA ALA A 3 15.24 -4.90 0.48
C ALA A 3 14.87 -4.66 -1.00
N ARG A 4 13.90 -5.42 -1.52
CA ARG A 4 13.40 -5.27 -2.89
C ARG A 4 12.66 -3.94 -3.08
N GLY A 5 11.86 -3.55 -2.08
CA GLY A 5 11.19 -2.25 -2.08
C GLY A 5 12.17 -1.07 -2.02
N ILE A 6 13.25 -1.21 -1.27
CA ILE A 6 14.33 -0.21 -1.22
C ILE A 6 15.03 -0.12 -2.57
N ARG A 7 15.42 -1.26 -3.13
CA ARG A 7 16.14 -1.32 -4.41
C ARG A 7 15.32 -0.72 -5.56
N ASN A 8 14.01 -0.94 -5.56
CA ASN A 8 13.10 -0.49 -6.61
C ASN A 8 12.49 0.90 -6.35
N ASN A 9 12.81 1.55 -5.24
CA ASN A 9 12.12 2.77 -4.81
C ASN A 9 10.59 2.57 -4.77
N ASN A 10 10.15 1.38 -4.36
CA ASN A 10 8.76 0.93 -4.42
C ASN A 10 8.33 0.35 -3.07
N PRO A 11 8.00 1.19 -2.09
CA PRO A 11 7.76 0.74 -0.72
C PRO A 11 6.55 -0.18 -0.55
N GLY A 12 5.62 -0.12 -1.48
CA GLY A 12 4.44 -0.98 -1.48
C GLY A 12 4.60 -2.23 -2.34
N ASN A 13 5.75 -2.44 -2.97
CA ASN A 13 5.95 -3.55 -3.91
C ASN A 13 4.83 -3.64 -4.95
N LEU A 14 4.50 -2.49 -5.57
CA LEU A 14 3.48 -2.43 -6.61
C LEU A 14 3.93 -3.23 -7.84
N ARG A 15 3.03 -4.05 -8.35
CA ARG A 15 3.31 -4.88 -9.53
C ARG A 15 3.16 -4.06 -10.80
N HIS A 16 3.76 -4.56 -11.88
CA HIS A 16 3.61 -3.96 -13.21
C HIS A 16 2.15 -3.94 -13.64
N GLY A 17 1.79 -3.00 -14.51
CA GLY A 17 0.47 -2.89 -15.10
C GLY A 17 -0.05 -1.47 -15.24
N GLU A 18 0.36 -0.57 -14.36
CA GLU A 18 -0.04 0.83 -14.40
C GLU A 18 1.10 1.69 -14.94
N ASP A 19 0.75 2.75 -15.65
CA ASP A 19 1.71 3.74 -16.16
C ASP A 19 1.90 4.84 -15.10
N TRP A 20 2.65 4.51 -14.05
CA TRP A 20 2.90 5.42 -12.95
C TRP A 20 3.85 6.55 -13.34
N LEU A 21 3.62 7.74 -12.78
CA LEU A 21 4.59 8.83 -12.86
C LEU A 21 5.90 8.39 -12.17
N GLY A 22 7.02 8.62 -12.82
CA GLY A 22 8.34 8.36 -12.23
C GLY A 22 8.84 6.93 -12.39
N LEU A 23 8.23 6.12 -13.23
CA LEU A 23 8.78 4.81 -13.55
C LEU A 23 10.16 4.96 -14.20
N ALA A 24 11.09 4.11 -13.78
CA ALA A 24 12.42 4.06 -14.38
C ALA A 24 12.30 3.58 -15.85
N PRO A 25 13.17 4.09 -16.75
CA PRO A 25 13.14 3.68 -18.16
C PRO A 25 13.39 2.18 -18.36
N VAL A 26 14.18 1.58 -17.46
CA VAL A 26 14.50 0.15 -17.47
C VAL A 26 13.86 -0.48 -16.25
N GLN A 27 13.02 -1.49 -16.48
CA GLN A 27 12.30 -2.21 -15.43
C GLN A 27 12.96 -3.58 -15.24
N ASP A 28 13.98 -3.64 -14.36
CA ASP A 28 14.77 -4.85 -14.17
C ASP A 28 14.08 -5.93 -13.35
N ASP A 29 13.14 -5.55 -12.47
CA ASP A 29 12.40 -6.51 -11.67
C ASP A 29 11.24 -7.07 -12.47
N GLN A 30 11.14 -8.40 -12.58
CA GLN A 30 10.08 -9.04 -13.35
C GLN A 30 8.69 -8.83 -12.79
N ASN A 31 8.57 -8.64 -11.48
CA ASN A 31 7.28 -8.63 -10.79
C ASN A 31 6.85 -7.24 -10.34
N PHE A 32 7.80 -6.40 -9.95
CA PHE A 32 7.52 -5.13 -9.29
C PHE A 32 8.08 -3.95 -10.06
N CYS A 33 7.34 -2.83 -10.02
CA CYS A 33 7.78 -1.59 -10.62
C CYS A 33 9.06 -1.07 -9.97
N THR A 34 9.92 -0.48 -10.78
CA THR A 34 11.07 0.30 -10.33
C THR A 34 10.80 1.78 -10.63
N PHE A 35 10.92 2.62 -9.60
CA PHE A 35 10.77 4.06 -9.73
C PHE A 35 12.14 4.74 -9.71
N THR A 36 12.24 5.89 -10.37
CA THR A 36 13.50 6.66 -10.41
C THR A 36 13.88 7.21 -9.04
N GLU A 37 12.89 7.54 -8.21
CA GLU A 37 13.10 8.06 -6.87
C GLU A 37 12.02 7.54 -5.92
N MET A 38 12.33 7.49 -4.63
CA MET A 38 11.43 6.95 -3.61
C MET A 38 10.09 7.69 -3.54
N HIS A 39 10.08 9.01 -3.70
CA HIS A 39 8.83 9.77 -3.59
C HIS A 39 7.81 9.40 -4.67
N PHE A 40 8.24 8.95 -5.84
CA PHE A 40 7.33 8.45 -6.86
C PHE A 40 6.69 7.12 -6.44
N GLY A 41 7.45 6.24 -5.81
CA GLY A 41 6.92 5.00 -5.28
C GLY A 41 5.95 5.23 -4.12
N VAL A 42 6.24 6.16 -3.24
CA VAL A 42 5.33 6.56 -2.15
C VAL A 42 4.04 7.16 -2.72
N ARG A 43 4.16 8.02 -3.71
CA ARG A 43 2.99 8.60 -4.38
C ARG A 43 2.09 7.52 -4.97
N ALA A 44 2.67 6.55 -5.65
CA ALA A 44 1.93 5.46 -6.27
C ALA A 44 1.19 4.61 -5.22
N LEU A 45 1.84 4.32 -4.10
CA LEU A 45 1.21 3.61 -2.98
C LEU A 45 0.02 4.39 -2.42
N LEU A 46 0.19 5.68 -2.14
CA LEU A 46 -0.89 6.51 -1.60
C LEU A 46 -2.07 6.62 -2.58
N LYS A 47 -1.80 6.76 -3.88
CA LYS A 47 -2.86 6.80 -4.90
C LYS A 47 -3.62 5.47 -4.98
N THR A 48 -2.93 4.36 -4.84
CA THR A 48 -3.57 3.04 -4.82
C THR A 48 -4.51 2.90 -3.63
N LEU A 49 -4.07 3.28 -2.44
CA LEU A 49 -4.91 3.25 -1.24
C LEU A 49 -6.13 4.16 -1.38
N ARG A 50 -5.94 5.36 -1.91
CA ARG A 50 -7.03 6.30 -2.15
C ARG A 50 -8.07 5.72 -3.12
N THR A 51 -7.63 5.05 -4.16
CA THR A 51 -8.52 4.37 -5.11
C THR A 51 -9.33 3.29 -4.40
N TYR A 52 -8.72 2.50 -3.53
CA TYR A 52 -9.42 1.47 -2.76
C TYR A 52 -10.53 2.07 -1.89
N VAL A 53 -10.24 3.17 -1.22
CA VAL A 53 -11.19 3.85 -0.34
C VAL A 53 -12.30 4.53 -1.14
N GLU A 54 -11.95 5.34 -2.13
CA GLU A 54 -12.92 6.19 -2.84
C GLU A 54 -13.71 5.43 -3.90
N LYS A 55 -13.11 4.45 -4.56
CA LYS A 55 -13.71 3.79 -5.72
C LYS A 55 -14.09 2.33 -5.49
N ARG A 56 -13.54 1.69 -4.46
CA ARG A 56 -13.77 0.27 -4.18
C ARG A 56 -14.50 0.03 -2.86
N GLY A 57 -14.88 1.10 -2.15
CA GLY A 57 -15.62 0.99 -0.89
C GLY A 57 -14.83 0.35 0.25
N CYS A 58 -13.50 0.40 0.22
CA CYS A 58 -12.67 -0.16 1.28
C CYS A 58 -12.56 0.84 2.44
N ASP A 59 -13.50 0.79 3.35
CA ASP A 59 -13.62 1.74 4.46
C ASP A 59 -13.17 1.20 5.82
N THR A 60 -12.51 0.05 5.84
CA THR A 60 -11.92 -0.55 7.05
C THR A 60 -10.51 -1.04 6.72
N VAL A 61 -9.67 -1.21 7.75
CA VAL A 61 -8.33 -1.79 7.56
C VAL A 61 -8.45 -3.19 6.95
N SER A 62 -9.38 -4.01 7.45
CA SER A 62 -9.61 -5.35 6.91
C SER A 62 -9.88 -5.34 5.41
N LYS A 63 -10.75 -4.48 4.96
CA LYS A 63 -11.10 -4.38 3.52
C LYS A 63 -9.93 -3.91 2.68
N ILE A 64 -9.20 -2.90 3.16
CA ILE A 64 -8.04 -2.34 2.46
C ILE A 64 -6.96 -3.42 2.31
N ILE A 65 -6.58 -4.08 3.39
CA ILE A 65 -5.47 -5.03 3.38
C ILE A 65 -5.87 -6.34 2.70
N THR A 66 -7.10 -6.78 2.80
CA THR A 66 -7.56 -7.97 2.06
C THR A 66 -7.45 -7.75 0.55
N ARG A 67 -7.72 -6.55 0.08
CA ARG A 67 -7.54 -6.19 -1.33
C ARG A 67 -6.06 -6.03 -1.70
N TRP A 68 -5.27 -5.43 -0.80
CA TRP A 68 -3.85 -5.20 -1.00
C TRP A 68 -3.04 -6.49 -1.01
N ALA A 69 -3.34 -7.40 -0.09
CA ALA A 69 -2.59 -8.63 0.15
C ALA A 69 -3.55 -9.82 0.26
N PRO A 70 -4.07 -10.34 -0.87
CA PRO A 70 -5.04 -11.44 -0.87
C PRO A 70 -4.48 -12.72 -0.23
N GLU A 71 -5.38 -13.52 0.37
CA GLU A 71 -5.03 -14.72 1.12
C GLU A 71 -4.27 -15.78 0.32
N ASN A 72 -4.49 -15.87 -0.97
CA ASN A 72 -3.80 -16.84 -1.83
C ASN A 72 -2.30 -16.57 -1.96
N GLU A 73 -1.82 -15.38 -1.60
CA GLU A 73 -0.41 -14.99 -1.71
C GLU A 73 0.20 -14.57 -0.38
N ASN A 74 -0.61 -14.36 0.66
CA ASN A 74 -0.17 -13.71 1.90
C ASN A 74 -0.85 -14.33 3.13
N ASP A 75 -0.25 -14.15 4.30
CA ASP A 75 -0.93 -14.30 5.59
C ASP A 75 -1.70 -13.00 5.87
N THR A 76 -2.85 -12.87 5.24
CA THR A 76 -3.66 -11.65 5.26
C THR A 76 -4.12 -11.32 6.67
N ALA A 77 -4.49 -12.30 7.48
CA ALA A 77 -4.95 -12.07 8.85
C ALA A 77 -3.88 -11.39 9.70
N SER A 78 -2.64 -11.87 9.64
CA SER A 78 -1.51 -11.25 10.36
C SER A 78 -1.21 -9.86 9.82
N TYR A 79 -1.33 -9.68 8.52
CA TYR A 79 -1.09 -8.39 7.87
C TYR A 79 -2.13 -7.35 8.34
N VAL A 80 -3.41 -7.73 8.35
CA VAL A 80 -4.49 -6.87 8.85
C VAL A 80 -4.21 -6.43 10.29
N LEU A 81 -3.87 -7.38 11.16
CA LEU A 81 -3.58 -7.08 12.57
C LEU A 81 -2.39 -6.13 12.71
N HIS A 82 -1.33 -6.35 11.95
CA HIS A 82 -0.15 -5.47 11.98
C HIS A 82 -0.52 -4.03 11.60
N VAL A 83 -1.24 -3.86 10.51
CA VAL A 83 -1.63 -2.51 10.04
C VAL A 83 -2.61 -1.86 11.00
N ALA A 84 -3.63 -2.59 11.45
CA ALA A 84 -4.62 -2.06 12.40
C ALA A 84 -3.96 -1.61 13.71
N THR A 85 -3.06 -2.43 14.25
CA THR A 85 -2.32 -2.10 15.48
C THR A 85 -1.45 -0.86 15.27
N ALA A 86 -0.73 -0.78 14.15
CA ALA A 86 0.11 0.37 13.84
C ALA A 86 -0.69 1.66 13.72
N CYS A 87 -1.91 1.58 13.20
CA CYS A 87 -2.81 2.74 13.05
C CYS A 87 -3.68 3.00 14.27
N ARG A 88 -3.59 2.16 15.31
CA ARG A 88 -4.43 2.22 16.52
C ARG A 88 -5.92 2.19 16.21
N ARG A 89 -6.31 1.31 15.30
CA ARG A 89 -7.69 1.13 14.85
C ARG A 89 -8.09 -0.32 15.00
N ASP A 90 -9.37 -0.54 15.27
CA ASP A 90 -9.96 -1.88 15.17
C ASP A 90 -9.96 -2.28 13.69
N PRO A 91 -9.65 -3.53 13.33
CA PRO A 91 -9.62 -3.95 11.93
C PRO A 91 -10.91 -3.71 11.16
N ASP A 92 -12.05 -3.74 11.84
CA ASP A 92 -13.37 -3.64 11.21
C ASP A 92 -14.10 -2.35 11.49
N GLU A 93 -13.47 -1.39 12.20
CA GLU A 93 -14.11 -0.09 12.40
C GLU A 93 -14.15 0.72 11.11
N GLY A 94 -15.23 1.48 10.91
CA GLY A 94 -15.34 2.39 9.79
C GLY A 94 -14.33 3.52 9.90
N LEU A 95 -13.59 3.78 8.82
CA LEU A 95 -12.58 4.83 8.76
C LEU A 95 -13.17 6.06 8.06
N ASN A 96 -12.87 7.24 8.59
CA ASN A 96 -13.29 8.51 8.00
C ASN A 96 -12.05 9.28 7.55
N PHE A 97 -11.69 9.12 6.28
CA PHE A 97 -10.50 9.75 5.70
C PHE A 97 -10.66 11.27 5.49
N GLU A 98 -11.88 11.77 5.41
CA GLU A 98 -12.12 13.21 5.35
C GLU A 98 -11.79 13.88 6.69
N ALA A 99 -12.19 13.24 7.79
CA ALA A 99 -11.91 13.74 9.13
C ALA A 99 -10.46 13.54 9.54
N ASP A 100 -9.83 12.47 9.04
CA ASP A 100 -8.43 12.14 9.35
C ASP A 100 -7.67 11.74 8.08
N PRO A 101 -7.25 12.71 7.27
CA PRO A 101 -6.54 12.43 6.01
C PRO A 101 -5.16 11.80 6.22
N LEU A 102 -4.56 11.92 7.42
CA LEU A 102 -3.29 11.27 7.73
C LEU A 102 -3.40 9.75 7.85
N LEU A 103 -4.61 9.21 7.93
CA LEU A 103 -4.82 7.75 7.91
C LEU A 103 -4.22 7.10 6.67
N TYR A 104 -4.29 7.73 5.51
CA TYR A 104 -3.65 7.19 4.31
C TYR A 104 -2.16 6.99 4.51
N LEU A 105 -1.51 7.98 5.10
CA LEU A 105 -0.06 7.93 5.37
C LEU A 105 0.26 6.88 6.42
N ASP A 106 -0.53 6.79 7.49
CA ASP A 106 -0.34 5.80 8.55
C ASP A 106 -0.44 4.37 8.01
N ILE A 107 -1.46 4.11 7.19
CA ILE A 107 -1.63 2.81 6.54
C ILE A 107 -0.46 2.52 5.59
N ALA A 108 -0.07 3.50 4.78
CA ALA A 108 1.05 3.35 3.85
C ALA A 108 2.36 3.03 4.57
N LYS A 109 2.63 3.70 5.70
CA LYS A 109 3.81 3.42 6.52
C LYS A 109 3.78 2.00 7.08
N ALA A 110 2.63 1.54 7.54
CA ALA A 110 2.47 0.18 8.07
C ALA A 110 2.69 -0.87 6.98
N ILE A 111 2.15 -0.64 5.78
CA ILE A 111 2.37 -1.49 4.62
C ILE A 111 3.87 -1.57 4.27
N ALA A 112 4.54 -0.43 4.23
CA ALA A 112 5.96 -0.37 3.89
C ALA A 112 6.84 -1.10 4.91
N ARG A 113 6.42 -1.17 6.17
CA ARG A 113 7.14 -1.83 7.26
C ARG A 113 6.82 -3.31 7.42
N HIS A 114 5.79 -3.77 6.79
CA HIS A 114 5.38 -5.18 6.86
C HIS A 114 6.28 -6.02 5.95
#